data_8124f05258596d51a0f704a022ba0f1b
#
_entry.id   8124f05258596d51a0f704a022ba0f1b
#
_cell.length_a   1.000
_cell.length_b   1.000
_cell.length_c   1.000
_cell.angle_alpha   90.00
_cell.angle_beta   90.00
_cell.angle_gamma   90.00
#
_symmetry.space_group_name_H-M   'P 1'
#
loop_
_entity.id
_entity.type
_entity.pdbx_description
1 polymer ?
#
loop_
_entity_poly.entity_id
_entity_poly.type
_entity_poly.pdbx_seq_one_letter_code
_entity_poly.pdbx_strand_id
1 'polypeptide(L)'
;YNVGYGGTYMANSRQIVLVYRPTFDSRGFEQRYHHEFSSILLKKNEDHFDGNRWISANSREFSYRAPGIVEEQTGDRSEATRVLAEEQNKTGGSGSSLLRLDEDLMEEGFLTPYNRVSVEQDLNEMAAHLFTNPDLWGLCERYPRIDQKVDVLIDFYRKLHPSMDRLYFRRIAVEATATPEPAP
;
A
#
# COMPACT_ATOMS: atom_id res chain seq x y z
N TYR A 1 -12.35 22.07 6.60
CA TYR A 1 -12.11 20.65 6.86
C TYR A 1 -10.68 20.34 6.45
N ASN A 2 -9.81 20.11 7.45
CA ASN A 2 -8.42 19.72 7.22
C ASN A 2 -8.42 18.19 7.04
N VAL A 3 -8.70 17.71 5.83
CA VAL A 3 -8.72 16.27 5.54
C VAL A 3 -7.29 15.83 5.31
N GLY A 4 -6.72 15.11 6.27
CA GLY A 4 -5.39 14.51 6.17
C GLY A 4 -5.29 13.35 5.16
N TYR A 5 -6.36 13.08 4.40
CA TYR A 5 -6.44 11.98 3.44
C TYR A 5 -5.79 12.35 2.10
N GLY A 6 -5.02 11.40 1.55
CA GLY A 6 -4.46 11.50 0.21
C GLY A 6 -5.42 11.06 -0.89
N GLY A 7 -6.38 10.20 -0.54
CA GLY A 7 -7.39 9.63 -1.41
C GLY A 7 -8.42 8.81 -0.65
N THR A 8 -9.42 8.32 -1.35
CA THR A 8 -10.40 7.37 -0.82
C THR A 8 -11.14 6.68 -1.96
N TYR A 9 -11.50 5.43 -1.75
CA TYR A 9 -12.44 4.71 -2.61
C TYR A 9 -13.88 4.87 -2.08
N MET A 10 -14.76 5.31 -2.96
CA MET A 10 -16.19 5.44 -2.68
C MET A 10 -16.94 4.25 -3.28
N ALA A 11 -17.20 3.22 -2.48
CA ALA A 11 -17.78 1.95 -2.94
C ALA A 11 -19.14 2.12 -3.64
N ASN A 12 -20.01 3.00 -3.13
CA ASN A 12 -21.35 3.23 -3.66
C ASN A 12 -21.35 3.86 -5.06
N SER A 13 -20.41 4.76 -5.34
CA SER A 13 -20.27 5.42 -6.64
C SER A 13 -19.20 4.78 -7.54
N ARG A 14 -18.47 3.79 -7.04
CA ARG A 14 -17.33 3.15 -7.74
C ARG A 14 -16.29 4.15 -8.23
N GLN A 15 -16.02 5.15 -7.41
CA GLN A 15 -15.09 6.24 -7.73
C GLN A 15 -13.89 6.20 -6.80
N ILE A 16 -12.72 6.47 -7.37
CA ILE A 16 -11.53 6.83 -6.61
C ILE A 16 -11.48 8.35 -6.57
N VAL A 17 -11.41 8.91 -5.39
CA VAL A 17 -11.23 10.35 -5.18
C VAL A 17 -9.81 10.54 -4.68
N LEU A 18 -8.98 11.24 -5.46
CA LEU A 18 -7.62 11.59 -5.08
C LEU A 18 -7.56 13.08 -4.77
N VAL A 19 -6.91 13.41 -3.65
CA VAL A 19 -6.69 14.80 -3.26
C VAL A 19 -5.40 15.27 -3.92
N TYR A 20 -5.53 16.17 -4.90
CA TYR A 20 -4.38 16.84 -5.48
C TYR A 20 -3.84 17.89 -4.53
N ARG A 21 -2.53 17.87 -4.31
CA ARG A 21 -1.80 18.94 -3.63
C ARG A 21 -0.66 19.41 -4.54
N PRO A 22 -0.44 20.72 -4.69
CA PRO A 22 0.65 21.22 -5.53
C PRO A 22 2.06 20.75 -5.12
N THR A 23 2.20 20.24 -3.90
CA THR A 23 3.45 19.67 -3.37
C THR A 23 3.67 18.21 -3.75
N PHE A 24 2.69 17.55 -4.40
CA PHE A 24 2.85 16.20 -4.88
C PHE A 24 3.48 16.23 -6.26
N ASP A 25 4.57 15.48 -6.40
CA ASP A 25 5.08 15.11 -7.71
C ASP A 25 4.16 14.06 -8.38
N SER A 26 4.38 13.79 -9.64
CA SER A 26 3.61 12.80 -10.40
C SER A 26 3.67 11.41 -9.78
N ARG A 27 4.82 11.03 -9.23
CA ARG A 27 5.03 9.73 -8.59
C ARG A 27 4.19 9.58 -7.32
N GLY A 28 4.17 10.57 -6.46
CA GLY A 28 3.36 10.55 -5.25
C GLY A 28 1.86 10.48 -5.55
N PHE A 29 1.43 11.08 -6.67
CA PHE A 29 0.05 10.97 -7.13
C PHE A 29 -0.27 9.56 -7.64
N GLU A 30 0.62 8.97 -8.42
CA GLU A 30 0.52 7.61 -8.94
C GLU A 30 0.52 6.56 -7.83
N GLN A 31 1.38 6.71 -6.81
CA GLN A 31 1.37 5.86 -5.62
C GLN A 31 0.00 5.85 -4.94
N ARG A 32 -0.61 7.02 -4.76
CA ARG A 32 -1.94 7.12 -4.16
C ARG A 32 -3.02 6.45 -4.99
N TYR A 33 -2.94 6.59 -6.32
CA TYR A 33 -3.85 5.90 -7.21
C TYR A 33 -3.77 4.38 -7.02
N HIS A 34 -2.57 3.82 -7.04
CA HIS A 34 -2.37 2.38 -6.86
C HIS A 34 -2.78 1.90 -5.47
N HIS A 35 -2.56 2.71 -4.43
CA HIS A 35 -3.03 2.42 -3.08
C HIS A 35 -4.56 2.24 -3.05
N GLU A 36 -5.32 3.23 -3.53
CA GLU A 36 -6.78 3.18 -3.52
C GLU A 36 -7.35 2.12 -4.48
N PHE A 37 -6.70 1.95 -5.63
CA PHE A 37 -7.13 0.96 -6.61
C PHE A 37 -6.94 -0.47 -6.11
N SER A 38 -5.91 -0.72 -5.32
CA SER A 38 -5.64 -2.04 -4.72
C SER A 38 -6.74 -2.47 -3.75
N SER A 39 -7.32 -1.55 -2.97
CA SER A 39 -8.50 -1.82 -2.14
C SER A 39 -9.66 -2.36 -2.97
N ILE A 40 -9.90 -1.77 -4.15
CA ILE A 40 -10.98 -2.23 -5.05
C ILE A 40 -10.71 -3.63 -5.56
N LEU A 41 -9.46 -3.89 -5.99
CA LEU A 41 -9.08 -5.18 -6.54
C LEU A 41 -9.16 -6.27 -5.48
N LEU A 42 -8.64 -6.00 -4.28
CA LEU A 42 -8.69 -6.92 -3.15
C LEU A 42 -10.14 -7.28 -2.80
N LYS A 43 -10.99 -6.27 -2.61
CA LYS A 43 -12.40 -6.46 -2.24
C LYS A 43 -13.18 -7.27 -3.27
N LYS A 44 -12.87 -7.10 -4.55
CA LYS A 44 -13.57 -7.81 -5.63
C LYS A 44 -13.05 -9.22 -5.88
N ASN A 45 -11.83 -9.52 -5.45
CA ASN A 45 -11.13 -10.74 -5.76
C ASN A 45 -10.47 -11.34 -4.50
N GLU A 46 -11.14 -11.23 -3.37
CA GLU A 46 -10.63 -11.67 -2.07
C GLU A 46 -10.20 -13.15 -2.09
N ASP A 47 -10.93 -14.01 -2.80
CA ASP A 47 -10.61 -15.43 -2.98
C ASP A 47 -9.25 -15.67 -3.69
N HIS A 48 -8.72 -14.68 -4.37
CA HIS A 48 -7.40 -14.75 -5.01
C HIS A 48 -6.25 -14.39 -4.07
N PHE A 49 -6.53 -13.75 -2.94
CA PHE A 49 -5.52 -13.30 -2.00
C PHE A 49 -5.26 -14.34 -0.91
N ASP A 50 -4.00 -14.71 -0.72
CA ASP A 50 -3.57 -15.61 0.34
C ASP A 50 -3.25 -14.83 1.62
N GLY A 51 -4.28 -14.49 2.38
CA GLY A 51 -4.17 -13.74 3.63
C GLY A 51 -3.34 -14.47 4.69
N ASN A 52 -3.35 -15.80 4.71
CA ASN A 52 -2.55 -16.57 5.67
C ASN A 52 -1.05 -16.46 5.39
N ARG A 53 -0.64 -16.58 4.12
CA ARG A 53 0.76 -16.35 3.71
C ARG A 53 1.18 -14.91 4.00
N TRP A 54 0.29 -13.94 3.73
CA TRP A 54 0.54 -12.53 4.02
C TRP A 54 0.83 -12.29 5.50
N ILE A 55 -0.05 -12.76 6.38
CA ILE A 55 0.10 -12.61 7.83
C ILE A 55 1.35 -13.34 8.34
N SER A 56 1.65 -14.52 7.81
CA SER A 56 2.83 -15.31 8.21
C SER A 56 4.16 -14.64 7.83
N ALA A 57 4.16 -13.70 6.90
CA ALA A 57 5.34 -12.91 6.57
C ALA A 57 5.66 -11.81 7.61
N ASN A 58 4.74 -11.51 8.53
CA ASN A 58 5.01 -10.59 9.64
C ASN A 58 5.87 -11.26 10.73
N SER A 59 6.40 -10.45 11.64
CA SER A 59 7.02 -11.01 12.85
C SER A 59 5.97 -11.75 13.69
N ARG A 60 6.39 -12.80 14.41
CA ARG A 60 5.46 -13.64 15.20
C ARG A 60 4.74 -12.87 16.32
N GLU A 61 5.33 -11.79 16.78
CA GLU A 61 4.81 -10.97 17.87
C GLU A 61 3.88 -9.86 17.38
N PHE A 62 3.77 -9.69 16.06
CA PHE A 62 2.95 -8.64 15.48
C PHE A 62 1.51 -9.08 15.25
N SER A 63 0.57 -8.19 15.56
CA SER A 63 -0.85 -8.28 15.19
C SER A 63 -1.32 -6.96 14.63
N TYR A 64 -2.07 -6.99 13.53
CA TYR A 64 -2.72 -5.77 13.01
C TYR A 64 -3.70 -5.21 14.05
N ARG A 65 -3.82 -3.89 14.08
CA ARG A 65 -4.72 -3.19 15.01
C ARG A 65 -6.18 -3.36 14.66
N ALA A 66 -6.46 -3.47 13.34
CA ALA A 66 -7.79 -3.79 12.81
C ALA A 66 -7.77 -5.21 12.21
N PRO A 67 -8.52 -6.17 12.74
CA PRO A 67 -8.40 -7.58 12.40
C PRO A 67 -9.12 -8.01 11.11
N GLY A 68 -9.64 -7.11 10.30
CA GLY A 68 -10.34 -7.45 9.04
C GLY A 68 -9.47 -7.30 7.80
N ILE A 69 -9.60 -8.21 6.83
CA ILE A 69 -9.03 -8.05 5.47
C ILE A 69 -9.77 -6.93 4.73
N VAL A 70 -11.07 -6.85 4.96
CA VAL A 70 -11.95 -5.79 4.46
C VAL A 70 -12.78 -5.31 5.63
N GLU A 71 -12.68 -4.05 6.00
CA GLU A 71 -13.67 -3.46 6.90
C GLU A 71 -15.04 -3.61 6.24
N GLU A 72 -15.82 -4.53 6.77
CA GLU A 72 -17.24 -4.55 6.45
C GLU A 72 -17.78 -3.17 6.78
N GLN A 73 -18.52 -2.57 5.86
CA GLN A 73 -18.97 -1.16 5.89
C GLN A 73 -19.98 -0.89 7.04
N THR A 74 -19.73 -1.44 8.19
CA THR A 74 -20.44 -1.13 9.42
C THR A 74 -19.74 0.06 10.10
N GLY A 75 -19.96 1.26 9.53
CA GLY A 75 -19.94 2.50 10.34
C GLY A 75 -18.62 2.90 11.02
N ASP A 76 -17.59 2.10 11.04
CA ASP A 76 -16.42 2.35 11.87
C ASP A 76 -15.18 2.86 11.11
N ARG A 77 -15.41 3.80 10.18
CA ARG A 77 -14.36 4.76 9.79
C ARG A 77 -13.72 5.44 11.01
N SER A 78 -14.34 5.37 12.17
CA SER A 78 -13.88 5.96 13.42
C SER A 78 -12.60 5.27 13.90
N GLU A 79 -12.48 3.95 13.82
CA GLU A 79 -11.32 3.24 14.38
C GLU A 79 -10.07 3.43 13.53
N ALA A 80 -10.14 3.22 12.22
CA ALA A 80 -9.00 3.49 11.33
C ALA A 80 -8.59 4.98 11.38
N THR A 81 -9.58 5.89 11.42
CA THR A 81 -9.32 7.33 11.58
C THR A 81 -8.74 7.64 12.96
N ARG A 82 -9.21 6.98 14.02
CA ARG A 82 -8.69 7.14 15.38
C ARG A 82 -7.25 6.63 15.48
N VAL A 83 -6.96 5.45 14.94
CA VAL A 83 -5.61 4.88 14.90
C VAL A 83 -4.66 5.80 14.13
N LEU A 84 -5.09 6.31 12.98
CA LEU A 84 -4.31 7.29 12.20
C LEU A 84 -4.06 8.56 12.98
N ALA A 85 -5.07 9.10 13.66
CA ALA A 85 -4.94 10.30 14.48
C ALA A 85 -4.02 10.07 15.69
N GLU A 86 -4.10 8.92 16.34
CA GLU A 86 -3.23 8.55 17.45
C GLU A 86 -1.77 8.40 17.02
N GLU A 87 -1.49 7.77 15.87
CA GLU A 87 -0.14 7.67 15.34
C GLU A 87 0.40 9.03 14.88
N GLN A 88 -0.41 9.85 14.24
CA GLN A 88 -0.05 11.23 13.91
C GLN A 88 0.32 12.05 15.15
N ASN A 89 -0.43 11.88 16.23
CA ASN A 89 -0.16 12.58 17.50
C ASN A 89 1.10 12.05 18.19
N LYS A 90 1.39 10.74 18.12
CA LYS A 90 2.59 10.13 18.71
C LYS A 90 3.87 10.55 17.98
N THR A 91 3.81 10.68 16.66
CA THR A 91 4.97 11.00 15.84
C THR A 91 5.20 12.50 15.70
N GLY A 92 4.29 13.34 16.22
CA GLY A 92 4.36 14.82 16.08
C GLY A 92 4.36 15.28 14.63
N GLY A 93 4.03 14.37 13.71
CA GLY A 93 4.22 14.55 12.28
C GLY A 93 2.95 14.85 11.51
N SER A 94 3.12 15.60 10.46
CA SER A 94 2.16 15.70 9.35
C SER A 94 1.88 14.30 8.80
N GLY A 95 0.67 14.04 8.27
CA GLY A 95 0.28 12.74 7.65
C GLY A 95 1.27 12.19 6.61
N SER A 96 2.21 13.00 6.17
CA SER A 96 3.35 12.63 5.34
C SER A 96 4.34 11.68 6.02
N SER A 97 4.49 11.70 7.34
CA SER A 97 5.44 10.82 8.04
C SER A 97 4.98 9.36 8.12
N LEU A 98 3.66 9.12 8.07
CA LEU A 98 3.09 7.78 8.12
C LEU A 98 3.32 6.97 6.83
N LEU A 99 3.56 7.66 5.73
CA LEU A 99 3.82 7.07 4.41
C LEU A 99 5.31 7.07 4.05
N ARG A 100 6.17 7.50 4.98
CA ARG A 100 7.61 7.48 4.78
C ARG A 100 8.15 6.09 5.05
N LEU A 101 9.03 5.62 4.17
CA LEU A 101 9.79 4.39 4.38
C LEU A 101 10.53 4.43 5.72
N ASP A 102 10.43 3.34 6.46
CA ASP A 102 11.01 3.20 7.80
C ASP A 102 11.80 1.89 7.88
N GLU A 103 13.13 2.00 7.97
CA GLU A 103 14.03 0.84 7.95
C GLU A 103 13.84 -0.06 9.18
N ASP A 104 13.50 0.48 10.34
CA ASP A 104 13.27 -0.31 11.56
C ASP A 104 12.04 -1.24 11.40
N LEU A 105 11.06 -0.82 10.59
CA LEU A 105 9.86 -1.60 10.32
C LEU A 105 10.07 -2.65 9.22
N MET A 106 11.06 -2.47 8.34
CA MET A 106 11.30 -3.39 7.22
C MET A 106 11.73 -4.78 7.69
N GLU A 107 12.45 -4.89 8.79
CA GLU A 107 12.78 -6.17 9.40
C GLU A 107 11.55 -6.92 9.92
N GLU A 108 10.50 -6.17 10.32
CA GLU A 108 9.21 -6.71 10.72
C GLU A 108 8.30 -7.07 9.53
N GLY A 109 8.65 -6.63 8.31
CA GLY A 109 7.90 -6.87 7.08
C GLY A 109 7.00 -5.70 6.65
N PHE A 110 7.27 -4.48 7.10
CA PHE A 110 6.48 -3.29 6.79
C PHE A 110 7.34 -2.20 6.15
N LEU A 111 6.79 -1.49 5.17
CA LEU A 111 7.49 -0.38 4.50
C LEU A 111 7.32 0.93 5.27
N THR A 112 6.15 1.14 5.86
CA THR A 112 5.77 2.38 6.52
C THR A 112 4.99 2.08 7.81
N PRO A 113 4.89 3.01 8.76
CA PRO A 113 4.02 2.85 9.93
C PRO A 113 2.55 2.58 9.56
N TYR A 114 2.10 3.07 8.40
CA TYR A 114 0.73 2.90 7.94
C TYR A 114 0.38 1.47 7.59
N ASN A 115 1.33 0.67 7.12
CA ASN A 115 1.16 -0.76 6.87
C ASN A 115 0.64 -1.53 8.10
N ARG A 116 0.96 -1.08 9.31
CA ARG A 116 0.63 -1.79 10.55
C ARG A 116 -0.83 -1.64 11.01
N VAL A 117 -1.63 -0.87 10.30
CA VAL A 117 -3.03 -0.58 10.66
C VAL A 117 -3.92 -1.81 10.39
N SER A 118 -3.91 -2.33 9.17
CA SER A 118 -4.70 -3.50 8.77
C SER A 118 -4.03 -4.24 7.61
N VAL A 119 -4.47 -5.46 7.33
CA VAL A 119 -4.03 -6.23 6.17
C VAL A 119 -4.29 -5.45 4.87
N GLU A 120 -5.44 -4.78 4.77
CA GLU A 120 -5.79 -3.98 3.59
C GLU A 120 -4.81 -2.82 3.40
N GLN A 121 -4.51 -2.06 4.46
CA GLN A 121 -3.58 -0.93 4.36
C GLN A 121 -2.15 -1.39 4.05
N ASP A 122 -1.74 -2.52 4.62
CA ASP A 122 -0.44 -3.11 4.34
C ASP A 122 -0.33 -3.55 2.87
N LEU A 123 -1.34 -4.22 2.34
CA LEU A 123 -1.40 -4.61 0.93
C LEU A 123 -1.39 -3.38 0.01
N ASN A 124 -2.19 -2.37 0.33
CA ASN A 124 -2.33 -1.16 -0.48
C ASN A 124 -1.02 -0.37 -0.58
N GLU A 125 -0.32 -0.19 0.55
CA GLU A 125 1.00 0.44 0.56
C GLU A 125 2.02 -0.39 -0.23
N MET A 126 2.07 -1.70 -0.01
CA MET A 126 2.96 -2.58 -0.75
C MET A 126 2.67 -2.54 -2.25
N ALA A 127 1.39 -2.51 -2.65
CA ALA A 127 0.99 -2.38 -4.05
C ALA A 127 1.41 -1.04 -4.65
N ALA A 128 1.21 0.06 -3.93
CA ALA A 128 1.66 1.37 -4.38
C ALA A 128 3.17 1.38 -4.70
N HIS A 129 3.97 0.78 -3.82
CA HIS A 129 5.41 0.65 -4.06
C HIS A 129 5.76 -0.34 -5.17
N LEU A 130 5.02 -1.46 -5.29
CA LEU A 130 5.25 -2.46 -6.34
C LEU A 130 5.10 -1.87 -7.74
N PHE A 131 4.15 -0.96 -7.93
CA PHE A 131 3.90 -0.31 -9.22
C PHE A 131 4.86 0.85 -9.53
N THR A 132 5.37 1.54 -8.50
CA THR A 132 6.01 2.85 -8.71
C THR A 132 7.43 2.98 -8.17
N ASN A 133 7.88 2.03 -7.33
CA ASN A 133 9.16 2.17 -6.65
C ASN A 133 10.18 1.12 -7.09
N PRO A 134 11.16 1.45 -7.96
CA PRO A 134 12.20 0.50 -8.37
C PRO A 134 13.10 0.05 -7.21
N ASP A 135 13.25 0.88 -6.17
CA ASP A 135 14.07 0.54 -5.00
C ASP A 135 13.46 -0.59 -4.16
N LEU A 136 12.16 -0.89 -4.36
CA LEU A 136 11.49 -2.02 -3.69
C LEU A 136 12.25 -3.34 -3.91
N TRP A 137 12.84 -3.53 -5.07
CA TRP A 137 13.57 -4.77 -5.39
C TRP A 137 14.85 -4.91 -4.55
N GLY A 138 15.54 -3.81 -4.28
CA GLY A 138 16.66 -3.79 -3.34
C GLY A 138 16.23 -4.03 -1.89
N LEU A 139 15.03 -3.59 -1.52
CA LEU A 139 14.44 -3.91 -0.20
C LEU A 139 14.08 -5.40 -0.10
N CYS A 140 13.53 -6.01 -1.15
CA CYS A 140 13.26 -7.45 -1.19
C CYS A 140 14.54 -8.27 -0.97
N GLU A 141 15.66 -7.85 -1.55
CA GLU A 141 16.95 -8.55 -1.38
C GLU A 141 17.48 -8.45 0.05
N ARG A 142 17.23 -7.34 0.74
CA ARG A 142 17.71 -7.10 2.12
C ARG A 142 16.77 -7.64 3.20
N TYR A 143 15.46 -7.59 2.96
CA TYR A 143 14.42 -7.89 3.95
C TYR A 143 13.53 -9.06 3.49
N PRO A 144 13.80 -10.30 3.92
CA PRO A 144 13.06 -11.48 3.46
C PRO A 144 11.55 -11.43 3.69
N ARG A 145 11.08 -10.71 4.72
CA ARG A 145 9.65 -10.56 5.01
C ARG A 145 8.97 -9.65 4.00
N ILE A 146 9.65 -8.61 3.53
CA ILE A 146 9.19 -7.76 2.44
C ILE A 146 9.09 -8.59 1.15
N ASP A 147 10.10 -9.37 0.83
CA ASP A 147 10.12 -10.23 -0.35
C ASP A 147 8.96 -11.25 -0.34
N GLN A 148 8.70 -11.89 0.82
CA GLN A 148 7.58 -12.81 0.98
C GLN A 148 6.22 -12.14 0.73
N LYS A 149 6.00 -10.91 1.21
CA LYS A 149 4.78 -10.15 0.95
C LYS A 149 4.67 -9.76 -0.52
N VAL A 150 5.76 -9.32 -1.13
CA VAL A 150 5.80 -8.99 -2.56
C VAL A 150 5.46 -10.23 -3.39
N ASP A 151 5.94 -11.42 -3.03
CA ASP A 151 5.57 -12.66 -3.71
C ASP A 151 4.08 -12.98 -3.58
N VAL A 152 3.49 -12.84 -2.40
CA VAL A 152 2.03 -13.03 -2.20
C VAL A 152 1.23 -12.05 -3.04
N LEU A 153 1.66 -10.79 -3.09
CA LEU A 153 1.00 -9.75 -3.86
C LEU A 153 1.10 -10.00 -5.37
N ILE A 154 2.26 -10.43 -5.86
CA ILE A 154 2.44 -10.82 -7.26
C ILE A 154 1.58 -12.04 -7.60
N ASP A 155 1.50 -13.04 -6.73
CA ASP A 155 0.62 -14.19 -6.91
C ASP A 155 -0.86 -13.77 -7.01
N PHE A 156 -1.28 -12.79 -6.21
CA PHE A 156 -2.61 -12.20 -6.30
C PHE A 156 -2.83 -11.54 -7.68
N TYR A 157 -1.94 -10.67 -8.12
CA TYR A 157 -2.06 -10.01 -9.43
C TYR A 157 -1.99 -11.00 -10.60
N ARG A 158 -1.17 -12.05 -10.52
CA ARG A 158 -1.10 -13.10 -11.55
C ARG A 158 -2.42 -13.87 -11.71
N LYS A 159 -3.20 -14.03 -10.64
CA LYS A 159 -4.54 -14.64 -10.73
C LYS A 159 -5.53 -13.69 -11.42
N LEU A 160 -5.32 -12.37 -11.34
CA LEU A 160 -6.11 -11.39 -12.09
C LEU A 160 -5.69 -11.35 -13.56
N HIS A 161 -4.38 -11.39 -13.83
CA HIS A 161 -3.85 -11.42 -15.20
C HIS A 161 -2.49 -12.13 -15.24
N PRO A 162 -2.34 -13.24 -15.99
CA PRO A 162 -1.15 -14.09 -15.96
C PRO A 162 0.18 -13.41 -16.31
N SER A 163 0.14 -12.31 -17.08
CA SER A 163 1.36 -11.56 -17.43
C SER A 163 1.88 -10.65 -16.31
N MET A 164 1.11 -10.46 -15.23
CA MET A 164 1.51 -9.63 -14.09
C MET A 164 2.43 -10.43 -13.16
N ASP A 165 3.55 -10.85 -13.68
CA ASP A 165 4.59 -11.59 -12.95
C ASP A 165 5.66 -10.65 -12.38
N ARG A 166 6.66 -11.20 -11.70
CA ARG A 166 7.75 -10.44 -11.08
C ARG A 166 8.57 -9.65 -12.10
N LEU A 167 8.74 -10.15 -13.32
CA LEU A 167 9.46 -9.44 -14.39
C LEU A 167 8.66 -8.25 -14.89
N TYR A 168 7.36 -8.41 -15.03
CA TYR A 168 6.46 -7.31 -15.38
C TYR A 168 6.58 -6.17 -14.37
N PHE A 169 6.47 -6.44 -13.07
CA PHE A 169 6.54 -5.40 -12.04
C PHE A 169 7.93 -4.75 -11.95
N ARG A 170 9.00 -5.51 -12.10
CA ARG A 170 10.36 -4.94 -12.18
C ARG A 170 10.49 -3.94 -13.33
N ARG A 171 9.92 -4.27 -14.50
CA ARG A 171 9.99 -3.42 -15.67
C ARG A 171 9.21 -2.12 -15.50
N ILE A 172 7.93 -2.20 -15.10
CA ILE A 172 7.10 -0.99 -14.99
C ILE A 172 7.59 -0.03 -13.90
N ALA A 173 8.12 -0.53 -12.80
CA ALA A 173 8.68 0.31 -11.76
C ALA A 173 9.90 1.12 -12.24
N VAL A 174 10.70 0.56 -13.15
CA VAL A 174 11.83 1.27 -13.80
C VAL A 174 11.31 2.28 -14.83
N GLU A 175 10.33 1.88 -15.66
CA GLU A 175 9.70 2.76 -16.65
C GLU A 175 9.04 3.98 -16.01
N ALA A 176 8.40 3.80 -14.84
CA ALA A 176 7.78 4.90 -14.08
C ALA A 176 8.78 5.95 -13.58
N THR A 177 10.07 5.61 -13.49
CA THR A 177 11.14 6.55 -13.06
C THR A 177 11.87 7.18 -14.23
N ALA A 178 11.72 6.65 -15.45
CA ALA A 178 12.28 7.26 -16.64
C ALA A 178 11.57 8.61 -16.88
N THR A 179 12.29 9.70 -16.75
CA THR A 179 11.77 11.04 -17.08
C THR A 179 11.29 11.01 -18.54
N PRO A 180 10.05 11.41 -18.84
CA PRO A 180 9.65 11.54 -20.23
C PRO A 180 10.58 12.52 -20.91
N GLU A 181 11.19 12.09 -22.02
CA GLU A 181 11.99 12.98 -22.86
C GLU A 181 11.14 14.18 -23.24
N PRO A 182 11.59 15.42 -23.07
CA PRO A 182 10.78 16.58 -23.43
C PRO A 182 10.39 16.44 -24.91
N ALA A 183 9.10 16.50 -25.18
CA ALA A 183 8.57 16.44 -26.54
C ALA A 183 9.26 17.52 -27.40
N PRO A 184 9.66 17.21 -28.65
CA PRO A 184 10.39 18.12 -29.52
C PRO A 184 9.59 19.37 -29.88
#